data_483c8410ad83b4276af392efe24e2015
#
_entry.id   483c8410ad83b4276af392efe24e2015
#
_cell.length_a   1.000
_cell.length_b   1.000
_cell.length_c   1.000
_cell.angle_alpha   90.00
_cell.angle_beta   90.00
_cell.angle_gamma   90.00
#
_symmetry.space_group_name_H-M   'P 1'
#
loop_
_entity.id
_entity.type
_entity.pdbx_description
1 polymer ?
#
loop_
_entity_poly.entity_id
_entity_poly.type
_entity_poly.pdbx_seq_one_letter_code
_entity_poly.pdbx_strand_id
1 'polypeptide(L)'
;MTSPHWPLAGLRLYTPRLELRWPTLTDLDELATLAVAGVHDPQVQPFSAAWTDTPADELPGRSLQYYWAQWAGWRPSDWSLDLIVVHNGTIVGMQGLKATHFAVVREVHTGSWLGLRHQGQGIGTEMRAAVLSLAFDDLGAETARSDAHSDNAASIGVSRKLGYADDGTEQFMVRGQAVTALRLRIDRATWQALRPLRVRVSGLEPCLPWFGLAP
;
A
#
# COMPACT_ATOMS: atom_id res chain seq x y z
N MET A 1 10.60 3.15 19.20
CA MET A 1 9.75 3.10 20.41
C MET A 1 8.33 2.78 19.99
N THR A 2 7.76 1.71 20.54
CA THR A 2 6.33 1.38 20.36
C THR A 2 5.53 2.12 21.43
N SER A 3 4.48 2.83 21.04
CA SER A 3 3.57 3.48 22.00
C SER A 3 2.48 2.48 22.41
N PRO A 4 2.21 2.29 23.71
CA PRO A 4 1.08 1.45 24.13
C PRO A 4 -0.28 2.01 23.69
N HIS A 5 -0.33 3.30 23.38
CA HIS A 5 -1.55 3.99 22.92
C HIS A 5 -1.67 4.01 21.39
N TRP A 6 -0.67 3.53 20.66
CA TRP A 6 -0.67 3.42 19.21
C TRP A 6 0.01 2.10 18.79
N PRO A 7 -0.64 0.95 19.00
CA PRO A 7 -0.03 -0.36 18.78
C PRO A 7 0.36 -0.61 17.33
N LEU A 8 -0.30 0.05 16.36
CA LEU A 8 0.04 0.01 14.94
C LEU A 8 1.52 0.33 14.67
N ALA A 9 2.14 1.17 15.50
CA ALA A 9 3.58 1.44 15.42
C ALA A 9 4.45 0.19 15.69
N GLY A 10 3.89 -0.86 16.29
CA GLY A 10 4.55 -2.15 16.52
C GLY A 10 4.34 -3.19 15.44
N LEU A 11 3.40 -2.96 14.51
CA LEU A 11 3.08 -3.91 13.44
C LEU A 11 4.23 -4.04 12.44
N ARG A 12 4.62 -5.28 12.14
CA ARG A 12 5.69 -5.63 11.18
C ARG A 12 5.28 -6.81 10.35
N LEU A 13 5.56 -6.75 9.05
CA LEU A 13 5.43 -7.86 8.11
C LEU A 13 6.80 -8.18 7.55
N TYR A 14 7.17 -9.45 7.56
CA TYR A 14 8.44 -9.92 7.02
C TYR A 14 8.20 -10.94 5.92
N THR A 15 8.84 -10.69 4.79
CA THR A 15 8.94 -11.61 3.66
C THR A 15 10.38 -12.12 3.54
N PRO A 16 10.74 -12.99 2.57
CA PRO A 16 12.12 -13.42 2.39
C PRO A 16 13.13 -12.28 2.17
N ARG A 17 12.70 -11.14 1.56
CA ARG A 17 13.61 -10.03 1.22
C ARG A 17 13.23 -8.70 1.86
N LEU A 18 11.99 -8.55 2.34
CA LEU A 18 11.45 -7.25 2.73
C LEU A 18 11.01 -7.25 4.20
N GLU A 19 11.15 -6.08 4.82
CA GLU A 19 10.40 -5.70 6.02
C GLU A 19 9.41 -4.60 5.63
N LEU A 20 8.13 -4.77 5.97
CA LEU A 20 7.14 -3.72 5.88
C LEU A 20 6.76 -3.31 7.30
N ARG A 21 6.81 -2.01 7.59
CA ARG A 21 6.56 -1.52 8.94
C ARG A 21 5.95 -0.13 8.96
N TRP A 22 5.29 0.17 10.07
CA TRP A 22 4.85 1.53 10.37
C TRP A 22 6.05 2.48 10.37
N PRO A 23 5.97 3.62 9.66
CA PRO A 23 7.09 4.54 9.57
C PRO A 23 7.30 5.34 10.87
N THR A 24 8.54 5.58 11.22
CA THR A 24 8.97 6.63 12.14
C THR A 24 9.04 7.97 11.40
N LEU A 25 9.24 9.08 12.12
CA LEU A 25 9.43 10.37 11.47
C LEU A 25 10.67 10.38 10.56
N THR A 26 11.78 9.79 11.03
CA THR A 26 13.00 9.64 10.22
C THR A 26 12.75 8.82 8.95
N ASP A 27 11.96 7.75 9.06
CA ASP A 27 11.59 6.95 7.88
C ASP A 27 10.76 7.76 6.88
N LEU A 28 9.88 8.64 7.34
CA LEU A 28 9.10 9.52 6.46
C LEU A 28 9.99 10.55 5.75
N ASP A 29 11.03 11.08 6.41
CA ASP A 29 12.00 11.98 5.80
C ASP A 29 12.80 11.25 4.69
N GLU A 30 13.24 10.00 4.96
CA GLU A 30 13.93 9.17 3.96
C GLU A 30 13.00 8.82 2.79
N LEU A 31 11.73 8.47 3.08
CA LEU A 31 10.72 8.15 2.07
C LEU A 31 10.42 9.38 1.19
N ALA A 32 10.32 10.57 1.77
CA ALA A 32 10.11 11.82 1.05
C ALA A 32 11.32 12.15 0.16
N THR A 33 12.54 11.93 0.66
CA THR A 33 13.77 12.08 -0.12
C THR A 33 13.79 11.11 -1.31
N LEU A 34 13.36 9.87 -1.10
CA LEU A 34 13.22 8.89 -2.18
C LEU A 34 12.20 9.34 -3.23
N ALA A 35 11.09 9.95 -2.82
CA ALA A 35 10.07 10.46 -3.73
C ALA A 35 10.62 11.60 -4.61
N VAL A 36 11.39 12.53 -4.04
CA VAL A 36 12.06 13.61 -4.78
C VAL A 36 13.07 13.05 -5.79
N ALA A 37 13.77 11.96 -5.46
CA ALA A 37 14.71 11.30 -6.38
C ALA A 37 14.03 10.64 -7.60
N GLY A 38 12.70 10.50 -7.58
CA GLY A 38 11.88 10.03 -8.69
C GLY A 38 11.15 8.72 -8.41
N VAL A 39 9.88 8.71 -8.79
CA VAL A 39 8.97 7.56 -8.63
C VAL A 39 8.55 6.98 -9.99
N HIS A 40 8.50 7.80 -11.03
CA HIS A 40 8.12 7.42 -12.39
C HIS A 40 8.72 8.40 -13.40
N ASP A 41 8.59 8.08 -14.68
CA ASP A 41 8.92 9.02 -15.76
C ASP A 41 8.01 10.27 -15.63
N PRO A 42 8.56 11.50 -15.57
CA PRO A 42 7.78 12.73 -15.45
C PRO A 42 6.72 12.93 -16.54
N GLN A 43 6.91 12.32 -17.72
CA GLN A 43 5.95 12.39 -18.82
C GLN A 43 4.70 11.52 -18.59
N VAL A 44 4.79 10.52 -17.69
CA VAL A 44 3.71 9.58 -17.37
C VAL A 44 3.24 9.84 -15.97
N GLN A 45 1.93 10.03 -15.74
CA GLN A 45 1.36 10.14 -14.40
C GLN A 45 0.58 8.86 -14.05
N PRO A 46 1.18 7.95 -13.25
CA PRO A 46 0.57 6.66 -12.95
C PRO A 46 -0.40 6.69 -11.76
N PHE A 47 -0.61 7.86 -11.14
CA PHE A 47 -1.43 8.02 -9.95
C PHE A 47 -2.68 8.84 -10.25
N SER A 48 -3.83 8.42 -9.73
CA SER A 48 -5.09 9.17 -9.84
C SER A 48 -5.02 10.52 -9.11
N ALA A 49 -4.28 10.60 -7.99
CA ALA A 49 -3.85 11.86 -7.39
C ALA A 49 -2.44 12.18 -7.89
N ALA A 50 -2.27 13.30 -8.58
CA ALA A 50 -0.98 13.69 -9.18
C ALA A 50 -0.01 14.31 -8.16
N TRP A 51 0.21 13.63 -7.03
CA TRP A 51 1.02 14.11 -5.91
C TRP A 51 2.50 14.31 -6.28
N THR A 52 3.00 13.58 -7.26
CA THR A 52 4.37 13.70 -7.79
C THR A 52 4.58 14.93 -8.66
N ASP A 53 3.52 15.66 -9.01
CA ASP A 53 3.60 16.95 -9.73
C ASP A 53 3.88 18.12 -8.78
N THR A 54 3.87 17.88 -7.46
CA THR A 54 4.28 18.87 -6.46
C THR A 54 5.73 19.27 -6.69
N PRO A 55 6.08 20.58 -6.65
CA PRO A 55 7.46 21.03 -6.77
C PRO A 55 8.41 20.31 -5.80
N ALA A 56 9.63 20.03 -6.25
CA ALA A 56 10.59 19.19 -5.51
C ALA A 56 10.95 19.75 -4.13
N ASP A 57 10.90 21.05 -3.94
CA ASP A 57 11.12 21.73 -2.66
C ASP A 57 9.91 21.65 -1.72
N GLU A 58 8.70 21.51 -2.24
CA GLU A 58 7.47 21.35 -1.45
C GLU A 58 7.13 19.87 -1.18
N LEU A 59 7.51 18.96 -2.09
CA LEU A 59 7.11 17.54 -2.07
C LEU A 59 7.41 16.85 -0.74
N PRO A 60 8.56 17.03 -0.06
CA PRO A 60 8.82 16.43 1.24
C PRO A 60 7.78 16.82 2.29
N GLY A 61 7.53 18.11 2.45
CA GLY A 61 6.56 18.62 3.42
C GLY A 61 5.13 18.12 3.13
N ARG A 62 4.72 18.09 1.86
CA ARG A 62 3.41 17.57 1.43
C ARG A 62 3.30 16.07 1.70
N SER A 63 4.37 15.32 1.48
CA SER A 63 4.41 13.88 1.79
C SER A 63 4.21 13.62 3.28
N LEU A 64 4.91 14.33 4.15
CA LEU A 64 4.73 14.20 5.60
C LEU A 64 3.30 14.55 6.02
N GLN A 65 2.75 15.66 5.51
CA GLN A 65 1.38 16.09 5.79
C GLN A 65 0.35 15.01 5.39
N TYR A 66 0.57 14.33 4.24
CA TYR A 66 -0.28 13.22 3.82
C TYR A 66 -0.31 12.11 4.87
N TYR A 67 0.85 11.60 5.32
CA TYR A 67 0.90 10.52 6.32
C TYR A 67 0.32 10.94 7.67
N TRP A 68 0.61 12.15 8.13
CA TRP A 68 0.02 12.67 9.37
C TRP A 68 -1.51 12.78 9.27
N ALA A 69 -2.04 13.19 8.13
CA ALA A 69 -3.49 13.24 7.91
C ALA A 69 -4.13 11.84 7.94
N GLN A 70 -3.48 10.83 7.33
CA GLN A 70 -3.93 9.44 7.41
C GLN A 70 -3.95 8.96 8.87
N TRP A 71 -2.90 9.24 9.64
CA TRP A 71 -2.82 8.83 11.05
C TRP A 71 -3.87 9.53 11.92
N ALA A 72 -4.03 10.84 11.76
CA ALA A 72 -5.03 11.62 12.49
C ALA A 72 -6.46 11.23 12.11
N GLY A 73 -6.67 10.85 10.84
CA GLY A 73 -7.95 10.40 10.30
C GLY A 73 -8.33 8.97 10.65
N TRP A 74 -7.41 8.16 11.20
CA TRP A 74 -7.67 6.75 11.49
C TRP A 74 -8.90 6.53 12.36
N ARG A 75 -9.79 5.68 11.92
CA ARG A 75 -10.96 5.18 12.67
C ARG A 75 -11.09 3.69 12.41
N PRO A 76 -11.60 2.87 13.36
CA PRO A 76 -11.87 1.45 13.11
C PRO A 76 -12.82 1.20 11.94
N SER A 77 -13.69 2.17 11.63
CA SER A 77 -14.61 2.11 10.49
C SER A 77 -14.00 2.65 9.17
N ASP A 78 -12.87 3.36 9.21
CA ASP A 78 -12.23 3.95 8.04
C ASP A 78 -10.74 4.14 8.34
N TRP A 79 -9.89 3.32 7.72
CA TRP A 79 -8.46 3.30 8.01
C TRP A 79 -7.58 3.11 6.78
N SER A 80 -6.37 3.66 6.84
CA SER A 80 -5.31 3.48 5.86
C SER A 80 -4.02 3.07 6.56
N LEU A 81 -3.59 1.84 6.34
CA LEU A 81 -2.33 1.30 6.82
C LEU A 81 -1.27 1.50 5.74
N ASP A 82 -0.47 2.55 5.88
CA ASP A 82 0.62 2.88 4.96
C ASP A 82 1.95 2.43 5.58
N LEU A 83 2.50 1.31 5.09
CA LEU A 83 3.75 0.73 5.56
C LEU A 83 4.90 1.11 4.64
N ILE A 84 6.01 1.57 5.21
CA ILE A 84 7.25 1.66 4.45
C ILE A 84 7.76 0.27 4.11
N VAL A 85 8.41 0.17 2.97
CA VAL A 85 9.04 -1.07 2.48
C VAL A 85 10.54 -0.93 2.58
N VAL A 86 11.16 -1.81 3.37
CA VAL A 86 12.60 -1.85 3.58
C VAL A 86 13.18 -3.08 2.90
N HIS A 87 14.19 -2.88 2.07
CA HIS A 87 14.96 -3.92 1.37
C HIS A 87 16.44 -3.73 1.65
N ASN A 88 17.10 -4.73 2.23
CA ASN A 88 18.52 -4.65 2.61
C ASN A 88 18.86 -3.40 3.45
N GLY A 89 18.01 -3.05 4.41
CA GLY A 89 18.20 -1.90 5.30
C GLY A 89 17.91 -0.53 4.66
N THR A 90 17.46 -0.49 3.41
CA THR A 90 17.14 0.75 2.68
C THR A 90 15.63 0.86 2.43
N ILE A 91 15.05 2.04 2.65
CA ILE A 91 13.65 2.32 2.29
C ILE A 91 13.56 2.41 0.76
N VAL A 92 12.69 1.60 0.17
CA VAL A 92 12.54 1.48 -1.28
C VAL A 92 11.18 1.97 -1.81
N GLY A 93 10.23 2.23 -0.92
CA GLY A 93 8.90 2.69 -1.25
C GLY A 93 7.88 2.49 -0.14
N MET A 94 6.61 2.50 -0.49
CA MET A 94 5.48 2.37 0.42
C MET A 94 4.45 1.39 -0.14
N GLN A 95 3.82 0.61 0.75
CA GLN A 95 2.70 -0.26 0.47
C GLN A 95 1.53 0.09 1.38
N GLY A 96 0.42 0.53 0.78
CA GLY A 96 -0.83 0.82 1.48
C GLY A 96 -1.81 -0.33 1.45
N LEU A 97 -2.59 -0.42 2.52
CA LEU A 97 -3.78 -1.26 2.67
C LEU A 97 -4.84 -0.42 3.36
N LYS A 98 -5.97 -0.18 2.71
CA LYS A 98 -7.04 0.65 3.27
C LYS A 98 -8.39 -0.06 3.22
N ALA A 99 -9.29 0.30 4.12
CA ALA A 99 -10.66 -0.18 4.11
C ALA A 99 -11.62 0.79 4.79
N THR A 100 -12.86 0.77 4.32
CA THR A 100 -14.00 1.44 4.95
C THR A 100 -14.99 0.38 5.40
N HIS A 101 -15.47 0.48 6.66
CA HIS A 101 -16.38 -0.48 7.29
C HIS A 101 -15.89 -1.95 7.24
N PHE A 102 -14.58 -2.15 7.40
CA PHE A 102 -13.95 -3.46 7.23
C PHE A 102 -14.59 -4.59 8.06
N ALA A 103 -14.98 -4.30 9.29
CA ALA A 103 -15.63 -5.29 10.16
C ALA A 103 -16.87 -5.96 9.55
N VAL A 104 -17.54 -5.27 8.60
CA VAL A 104 -18.76 -5.73 7.93
C VAL A 104 -18.49 -6.11 6.49
N VAL A 105 -17.85 -5.21 5.73
CA VAL A 105 -17.66 -5.36 4.27
C VAL A 105 -16.60 -6.39 3.93
N ARG A 106 -15.59 -6.56 4.80
CA ARG A 106 -14.47 -7.49 4.60
C ARG A 106 -13.71 -7.31 3.28
N GLU A 107 -13.70 -6.09 2.77
CA GLU A 107 -12.97 -5.71 1.58
C GLU A 107 -11.86 -4.72 1.91
N VAL A 108 -10.71 -4.90 1.29
CA VAL A 108 -9.57 -3.98 1.38
C VAL A 108 -9.19 -3.47 0.00
N HIS A 109 -8.52 -2.33 -0.04
CA HIS A 109 -7.94 -1.76 -1.25
C HIS A 109 -6.43 -1.61 -1.09
N THR A 110 -5.65 -2.02 -2.09
CA THR A 110 -4.19 -1.93 -2.09
C THR A 110 -3.71 -0.81 -3.02
N GLY A 111 -2.79 0.01 -2.53
CA GLY A 111 -2.08 1.03 -3.31
C GLY A 111 -0.60 1.04 -2.92
N SER A 112 0.28 1.43 -3.83
CA SER A 112 1.73 1.39 -3.55
C SER A 112 2.54 2.21 -4.53
N TRP A 113 3.76 2.53 -4.14
CA TRP A 113 4.77 3.04 -5.04
C TRP A 113 6.18 2.59 -4.61
N LEU A 114 7.10 2.56 -5.56
CA LEU A 114 8.52 2.31 -5.37
C LEU A 114 9.33 3.44 -6.01
N GLY A 115 10.43 3.82 -5.38
CA GLY A 115 11.42 4.66 -6.04
C GLY A 115 11.86 4.04 -7.37
N LEU A 116 12.04 4.86 -8.41
CA LEU A 116 12.27 4.41 -9.78
C LEU A 116 13.42 3.38 -9.89
N ARG A 117 14.53 3.61 -9.17
CA ARG A 117 15.69 2.71 -9.12
C ARG A 117 15.44 1.33 -8.51
N HIS A 118 14.32 1.14 -7.83
CA HIS A 118 13.95 -0.11 -7.14
C HIS A 118 12.85 -0.89 -7.87
N GLN A 119 12.39 -0.37 -9.01
CA GLN A 119 11.39 -1.03 -9.86
C GLN A 119 12.01 -2.16 -10.70
N GLY A 120 11.18 -3.02 -11.29
CA GLY A 120 11.64 -4.12 -12.15
C GLY A 120 12.32 -5.30 -11.42
N GLN A 121 12.44 -5.28 -10.09
CA GLN A 121 13.18 -6.27 -9.28
C GLN A 121 12.27 -7.25 -8.51
N GLY A 122 10.98 -7.27 -8.82
CA GLY A 122 9.99 -8.11 -8.15
C GLY A 122 9.54 -7.60 -6.78
N ILE A 123 10.10 -6.50 -6.27
CA ILE A 123 9.77 -5.89 -4.97
C ILE A 123 8.28 -5.53 -4.91
N GLY A 124 7.72 -4.94 -5.98
CA GLY A 124 6.31 -4.57 -6.04
C GLY A 124 5.34 -5.75 -5.87
N THR A 125 5.68 -6.91 -6.43
CA THR A 125 4.89 -8.14 -6.25
C THR A 125 4.99 -8.66 -4.81
N GLU A 126 6.20 -8.68 -4.25
CA GLU A 126 6.45 -9.21 -2.91
C GLU A 126 5.82 -8.34 -1.81
N MET A 127 5.95 -7.01 -1.88
CA MET A 127 5.35 -6.11 -0.89
C MET A 127 3.81 -6.14 -0.92
N ARG A 128 3.20 -6.26 -2.10
CA ARG A 128 1.74 -6.41 -2.21
C ARG A 128 1.29 -7.77 -1.70
N ALA A 129 2.03 -8.85 -1.96
CA ALA A 129 1.75 -10.16 -1.38
C ALA A 129 1.81 -10.12 0.15
N ALA A 130 2.71 -9.33 0.75
CA ALA A 130 2.80 -9.18 2.20
C ALA A 130 1.52 -8.61 2.81
N VAL A 131 0.98 -7.53 2.25
CA VAL A 131 -0.27 -6.93 2.78
C VAL A 131 -1.51 -7.75 2.44
N LEU A 132 -1.49 -8.52 1.33
CA LEU A 132 -2.56 -9.47 1.03
C LEU A 132 -2.59 -10.63 2.02
N SER A 133 -1.42 -11.14 2.44
CA SER A 133 -1.34 -12.14 3.51
C SER A 133 -1.92 -11.58 4.81
N LEU A 134 -1.50 -10.38 5.24
CA LEU A 134 -2.12 -9.71 6.39
C LEU A 134 -3.65 -9.62 6.23
N ALA A 135 -4.13 -9.17 5.07
CA ALA A 135 -5.56 -8.96 4.84
C ALA A 135 -6.36 -10.27 4.88
N PHE A 136 -5.94 -11.29 4.12
CA PHE A 136 -6.70 -12.52 3.97
C PHE A 136 -6.44 -13.53 5.08
N ASP A 137 -5.19 -13.71 5.50
CA ASP A 137 -4.80 -14.77 6.41
C ASP A 137 -4.98 -14.35 7.88
N ASP A 138 -4.75 -13.06 8.20
CA ASP A 138 -4.74 -12.57 9.57
C ASP A 138 -5.97 -11.71 9.93
N LEU A 139 -6.39 -10.77 9.05
CA LEU A 139 -7.53 -9.88 9.32
C LEU A 139 -8.88 -10.45 8.87
N GLY A 140 -8.87 -11.44 8.02
CA GLY A 140 -10.10 -12.08 7.56
C GLY A 140 -10.83 -11.31 6.45
N ALA A 141 -10.12 -10.64 5.54
CA ALA A 141 -10.69 -10.07 4.33
C ALA A 141 -11.30 -11.16 3.44
N GLU A 142 -12.38 -10.85 2.74
CA GLU A 142 -13.00 -11.72 1.74
C GLU A 142 -12.58 -11.31 0.33
N THR A 143 -12.28 -10.03 0.14
CA THR A 143 -11.85 -9.50 -1.15
C THR A 143 -10.81 -8.40 -0.98
N ALA A 144 -9.94 -8.28 -1.99
CA ALA A 144 -9.03 -7.15 -2.12
C ALA A 144 -9.16 -6.51 -3.51
N ARG A 145 -9.17 -5.19 -3.55
CA ARG A 145 -9.19 -4.39 -4.79
C ARG A 145 -7.88 -3.66 -4.99
N SER A 146 -7.62 -3.35 -6.25
CA SER A 146 -6.59 -2.44 -6.70
C SER A 146 -7.07 -1.75 -7.96
N ASP A 147 -6.60 -0.56 -8.22
CA ASP A 147 -6.77 0.12 -9.51
C ASP A 147 -5.41 0.52 -10.08
N ALA A 148 -5.35 0.59 -11.39
CA ALA A 148 -4.19 1.07 -12.11
C ALA A 148 -4.65 1.73 -13.42
N HIS A 149 -4.00 2.84 -13.80
CA HIS A 149 -4.23 3.42 -15.12
C HIS A 149 -4.00 2.36 -16.20
N SER A 150 -4.82 2.37 -17.25
CA SER A 150 -4.84 1.31 -18.28
C SER A 150 -3.51 1.17 -19.05
N ASP A 151 -2.68 2.19 -19.03
CA ASP A 151 -1.32 2.22 -19.58
C ASP A 151 -0.22 1.84 -18.56
N ASN A 152 -0.55 1.66 -17.28
CA ASN A 152 0.39 1.24 -16.25
C ASN A 152 0.60 -0.27 -16.24
N ALA A 153 1.28 -0.78 -17.28
CA ALA A 153 1.54 -2.21 -17.43
C ALA A 153 2.28 -2.83 -16.23
N ALA A 154 3.14 -2.06 -15.53
CA ALA A 154 3.87 -2.54 -14.36
C ALA A 154 2.94 -2.86 -13.19
N SER A 155 2.02 -1.94 -12.82
CA SER A 155 1.05 -2.17 -11.74
C SER A 155 0.05 -3.27 -12.09
N ILE A 156 -0.46 -3.28 -13.32
CA ILE A 156 -1.38 -4.31 -13.84
C ILE A 156 -0.69 -5.69 -13.78
N GLY A 157 0.59 -5.76 -14.21
CA GLY A 157 1.37 -6.98 -14.18
C GLY A 157 1.60 -7.52 -12.76
N VAL A 158 1.83 -6.67 -11.77
CA VAL A 158 1.89 -7.05 -10.35
C VAL A 158 0.56 -7.65 -9.90
N SER A 159 -0.55 -6.98 -10.19
CA SER A 159 -1.89 -7.45 -9.80
C SER A 159 -2.20 -8.83 -10.41
N ARG A 160 -1.98 -8.99 -11.72
CA ARG A 160 -2.25 -10.27 -12.41
C ARG A 160 -1.38 -11.42 -11.89
N LYS A 161 -0.11 -11.18 -11.58
CA LYS A 161 0.79 -12.19 -10.96
C LYS A 161 0.28 -12.66 -9.60
N LEU A 162 -0.45 -11.83 -8.88
CA LEU A 162 -1.03 -12.15 -7.57
C LEU A 162 -2.46 -12.68 -7.65
N GLY A 163 -2.98 -12.92 -8.87
CA GLY A 163 -4.29 -13.53 -9.08
C GLY A 163 -5.46 -12.56 -9.13
N TYR A 164 -5.21 -11.25 -9.23
CA TYR A 164 -6.30 -10.32 -9.48
C TYR A 164 -6.89 -10.52 -10.88
N ALA A 165 -8.20 -10.52 -10.97
CA ALA A 165 -8.98 -10.49 -12.20
C ALA A 165 -9.50 -9.07 -12.48
N ASP A 166 -9.85 -8.81 -13.74
CA ASP A 166 -10.44 -7.53 -14.15
C ASP A 166 -11.85 -7.38 -13.54
N ASP A 167 -12.12 -6.21 -12.95
CA ASP A 167 -13.37 -5.86 -12.25
C ASP A 167 -14.01 -4.57 -12.86
N GLY A 168 -13.80 -4.35 -14.14
CA GLY A 168 -14.30 -3.20 -14.88
C GLY A 168 -13.32 -2.03 -14.93
N THR A 169 -13.84 -0.86 -15.25
CA THR A 169 -13.06 0.38 -15.42
C THR A 169 -13.65 1.53 -14.63
N GLU A 170 -12.82 2.53 -14.36
CA GLU A 170 -13.21 3.78 -13.74
C GLU A 170 -12.52 4.95 -14.45
N GLN A 171 -13.16 6.13 -14.44
CA GLN A 171 -12.59 7.34 -15.03
C GLN A 171 -12.13 8.29 -13.93
N PHE A 172 -10.88 8.75 -14.03
CA PHE A 172 -10.29 9.75 -13.15
C PHE A 172 -9.94 11.01 -13.94
N MET A 173 -10.00 12.15 -13.28
CA MET A 173 -9.46 13.39 -13.82
C MET A 173 -8.01 13.54 -13.34
N VAL A 174 -7.05 13.48 -14.26
CA VAL A 174 -5.62 13.59 -13.99
C VAL A 174 -5.02 14.64 -14.92
N ARG A 175 -4.35 15.65 -14.37
CA ARG A 175 -3.78 16.78 -15.15
C ARG A 175 -4.80 17.42 -16.10
N GLY A 176 -6.08 17.51 -15.68
CA GLY A 176 -7.14 18.11 -16.49
C GLY A 176 -7.68 17.21 -17.62
N GLN A 177 -7.29 15.95 -17.68
CA GLN A 177 -7.74 14.99 -18.69
C GLN A 177 -8.43 13.79 -18.05
N ALA A 178 -9.37 13.17 -18.79
CA ALA A 178 -9.98 11.91 -18.37
C ALA A 178 -9.01 10.75 -18.62
N VAL A 179 -8.69 10.00 -17.58
CA VAL A 179 -7.81 8.83 -17.61
C VAL A 179 -8.61 7.61 -17.18
N THR A 180 -8.53 6.55 -17.98
CA THR A 180 -9.18 5.27 -17.66
C THR A 180 -8.26 4.44 -16.78
N ALA A 181 -8.77 3.99 -15.63
CA ALA A 181 -8.13 2.98 -14.81
C ALA A 181 -8.88 1.64 -14.90
N LEU A 182 -8.13 0.55 -14.91
CA LEU A 182 -8.66 -0.80 -14.71
C LEU A 182 -8.87 -1.02 -13.22
N ARG A 183 -10.06 -1.47 -12.85
CA ARG A 183 -10.32 -2.03 -11.53
C ARG A 183 -9.97 -3.51 -11.54
N LEU A 184 -9.31 -3.94 -10.49
CA LEU A 184 -8.80 -5.29 -10.36
C LEU A 184 -9.23 -5.83 -8.99
N ARG A 185 -9.67 -7.09 -8.93
CA ARG A 185 -10.21 -7.72 -7.73
C ARG A 185 -9.68 -9.13 -7.57
N ILE A 186 -9.36 -9.51 -6.35
CA ILE A 186 -9.03 -10.88 -5.93
C ILE A 186 -9.90 -11.27 -4.75
N ASP A 187 -10.35 -12.51 -4.71
CA ASP A 187 -11.05 -13.07 -3.56
C ASP A 187 -10.13 -13.98 -2.72
N ARG A 188 -10.61 -14.32 -1.53
CA ARG A 188 -9.91 -15.18 -0.57
C ARG A 188 -9.58 -16.55 -1.16
N ALA A 189 -10.49 -17.17 -1.92
CA ALA A 189 -10.30 -18.52 -2.45
C ALA A 189 -9.12 -18.53 -3.46
N THR A 190 -9.07 -17.55 -4.35
CA THR A 190 -7.96 -17.37 -5.29
C THR A 190 -6.64 -17.12 -4.55
N TRP A 191 -6.64 -16.25 -3.52
CA TRP A 191 -5.45 -16.01 -2.70
C TRP A 191 -4.96 -17.28 -2.03
N GLN A 192 -5.85 -18.06 -1.39
CA GLN A 192 -5.50 -19.32 -0.71
C GLN A 192 -4.93 -20.37 -1.66
N ALA A 193 -5.41 -20.43 -2.91
CA ALA A 193 -4.89 -21.34 -3.92
C ALA A 193 -3.48 -20.97 -4.41
N LEU A 194 -3.18 -19.67 -4.49
CA LEU A 194 -1.90 -19.19 -5.00
C LEU A 194 -0.81 -19.09 -3.94
N ARG A 195 -1.09 -18.55 -2.77
CA ARG A 195 -0.16 -18.30 -1.66
C ARG A 195 1.31 -18.16 -2.08
N PRO A 196 1.69 -17.08 -2.76
CA PRO A 196 2.95 -17.02 -3.49
C PRO A 196 4.20 -17.01 -2.58
N LEU A 197 4.03 -16.65 -1.31
CA LEU A 197 5.13 -16.61 -0.33
C LEU A 197 4.60 -16.69 1.12
N ARG A 198 5.53 -17.03 2.03
CA ARG A 198 5.24 -16.97 3.47
C ARG A 198 5.53 -15.57 4.00
N VAL A 199 4.60 -15.04 4.78
CA VAL A 199 4.72 -13.77 5.49
C VAL A 199 4.68 -14.05 6.99
N ARG A 200 5.61 -13.47 7.74
CA ARG A 200 5.56 -13.47 9.20
C ARG A 200 5.07 -12.12 9.66
N VAL A 201 3.94 -12.10 10.34
CA VAL A 201 3.37 -10.91 10.96
C VAL A 201 3.73 -10.88 12.44
N SER A 202 4.11 -9.72 12.97
CA SER A 202 4.35 -9.51 14.39
C SER A 202 3.70 -8.23 14.88
N GLY A 203 3.28 -8.20 16.14
CA GLY A 203 2.64 -7.03 16.76
C GLY A 203 1.19 -6.81 16.31
N LEU A 204 0.52 -7.82 15.74
CA LEU A 204 -0.84 -7.66 15.20
C LEU A 204 -1.93 -7.66 16.28
N GLU A 205 -1.84 -8.55 17.26
CA GLU A 205 -2.91 -8.79 18.24
C GLU A 205 -3.43 -7.48 18.90
N PRO A 206 -2.59 -6.58 19.44
CA PRO A 206 -3.06 -5.32 20.00
C PRO A 206 -3.58 -4.32 18.95
N CYS A 207 -3.37 -4.61 17.66
CA CYS A 207 -3.86 -3.76 16.56
C CYS A 207 -5.30 -4.12 16.12
N LEU A 208 -5.81 -5.32 16.42
CA LEU A 208 -7.10 -5.79 15.93
C LEU A 208 -8.26 -4.81 16.19
N PRO A 209 -8.41 -4.19 17.39
CA PRO A 209 -9.47 -3.21 17.61
C PRO A 209 -9.36 -1.97 16.69
N TRP A 210 -8.15 -1.62 16.26
CA TRP A 210 -7.92 -0.49 15.36
C TRP A 210 -8.37 -0.78 13.92
N PHE A 211 -8.49 -2.05 13.55
CA PHE A 211 -9.09 -2.52 12.30
C PHE A 211 -10.61 -2.79 12.41
N GLY A 212 -11.22 -2.49 13.57
CA GLY A 212 -12.63 -2.77 13.85
C GLY A 212 -12.92 -4.25 14.15
N LEU A 213 -11.90 -5.01 14.53
CA LEU A 213 -12.00 -6.44 14.85
C LEU A 213 -11.95 -6.67 16.36
N ALA A 214 -12.59 -7.76 16.82
CA ALA A 214 -12.44 -8.21 18.19
C ALA A 214 -11.00 -8.72 18.43
N PRO A 215 -10.47 -8.58 19.66
CA PRO A 215 -9.19 -9.16 20.05
C PRO A 215 -9.19 -10.68 19.95
#